data_abfbdd6b1743a1d16169b1f870561ee4
#
_entry.id   abfbdd6b1743a1d16169b1f870561ee4
#
_cell.length_a   1.000
_cell.length_b   1.000
_cell.length_c   1.000
_cell.angle_alpha   90.00
_cell.angle_beta   90.00
_cell.angle_gamma   90.00
#
_symmetry.space_group_name_H-M   'P 1'
#
loop_
_entity.id
_entity.type
_entity.pdbx_description
1 polymer ?
#
loop_
_entity_poly.entity_id
_entity_poly.type
_entity_poly.pdbx_seq_one_letter_code
_entity_poly.pdbx_strand_id
1 'polypeptide(L)'
;MSLPEKTNRSDRSASTSWAQDAWLWPFEAARLALDIYSQWYPIRAPEPADSPGEVAALPWTTAHSVALQLPSMCLLDFSRAAEGRPLLVCAPYALHRAQIADLAPGHSLMEALQKAGVARLYLTDWRSAAPEMRYFSIDTFLSDLNVAVDTIGPPVDLAGLCQGGWLSLLYAARFPGKVRRLVLAGSPVDVSVSSELSRMVASLPPQGFEALVRQGGGIISGKHMLQAWSIPFTMRDAEAALQRRLDRKSEDARALLDRFTRWNSETLDLPGTYYLEVTDWIFRQNRIAAGDFLALGCKIDLAAVKQPVFVLAAENDIVVPPDQAFATARLLATPPAWLQCHTEPCGHLGLFMGCKALAGSWRRIARWLQSDLGEAAGERARISA
;
A
#
# COMPACT_ATOMS: atom_id res chain seq x y z
N MET A 1 39.46 -5.37 74.93
CA MET A 1 38.16 -4.71 75.07
C MET A 1 38.05 -3.79 73.89
N SER A 2 37.58 -4.33 72.77
CA SER A 2 37.48 -3.67 71.46
C SER A 2 36.04 -3.71 71.02
N LEU A 3 35.46 -2.53 70.71
CA LEU A 3 34.11 -2.35 70.23
C LEU A 3 34.05 -2.63 68.73
N PRO A 4 32.96 -3.19 68.15
CA PRO A 4 32.84 -3.50 66.76
C PRO A 4 32.39 -2.28 65.96
N GLU A 5 32.99 -2.09 64.78
CA GLU A 5 32.66 -1.11 63.75
C GLU A 5 31.25 -1.33 63.16
N LYS A 6 30.50 -0.29 63.04
CA LYS A 6 29.21 -0.26 62.36
C LYS A 6 29.44 -0.05 60.86
N THR A 7 29.20 -1.06 60.06
CA THR A 7 29.10 -0.95 58.59
C THR A 7 27.76 -0.33 58.23
N ASN A 8 27.83 0.86 57.65
CA ASN A 8 26.72 1.59 57.08
C ASN A 8 26.47 1.07 55.65
N ARG A 9 25.46 0.22 55.43
CA ARG A 9 24.96 -0.14 54.10
C ARG A 9 23.96 0.92 53.70
N SER A 10 24.34 1.75 52.74
CA SER A 10 23.45 2.69 52.08
C SER A 10 22.45 1.94 51.19
N ASP A 11 21.18 1.91 51.57
CA ASP A 11 20.04 1.62 50.72
C ASP A 11 19.91 2.70 49.63
N ARG A 12 20.35 2.40 48.43
CA ARG A 12 20.03 3.16 47.20
C ARG A 12 19.76 2.18 46.09
N SER A 13 18.54 1.63 46.02
CA SER A 13 17.98 1.06 44.78
C SER A 13 16.54 0.64 44.94
N ALA A 14 15.59 1.58 45.11
CA ALA A 14 14.18 1.27 45.06
C ALA A 14 13.31 2.45 44.61
N SER A 15 13.77 3.26 43.63
CA SER A 15 12.96 4.43 43.23
C SER A 15 12.90 4.69 41.71
N THR A 16 13.16 3.71 40.84
CA THR A 16 13.13 3.91 39.38
C THR A 16 12.25 2.92 38.61
N SER A 17 11.59 1.96 39.25
CA SER A 17 10.80 0.96 38.52
C SER A 17 9.38 1.40 38.21
N TRP A 18 8.70 2.10 39.10
CA TRP A 18 7.30 2.46 38.94
C TRP A 18 7.00 3.50 37.85
N ALA A 19 7.97 4.37 37.52
CA ALA A 19 7.81 5.37 36.45
C ALA A 19 7.99 4.76 35.05
N GLN A 20 8.78 3.69 34.93
CA GLN A 20 8.90 2.91 33.68
C GLN A 20 7.67 2.02 33.46
N ASP A 21 7.11 1.48 34.54
CA ASP A 21 5.91 0.62 34.49
C ASP A 21 4.63 1.44 34.21
N ALA A 22 4.57 2.71 34.62
CA ALA A 22 3.42 3.58 34.36
C ALA A 22 3.19 3.89 32.86
N TRP A 23 4.24 3.84 32.04
CA TRP A 23 4.14 3.98 30.58
C TRP A 23 3.63 2.71 29.88
N LEU A 24 3.78 1.57 30.52
CA LEU A 24 3.30 0.29 30.02
C LEU A 24 1.83 0.02 30.37
N TRP A 25 1.27 0.80 31.32
CA TRP A 25 -0.10 0.58 31.82
C TRP A 25 -1.20 0.61 30.73
N PRO A 26 -1.17 1.50 29.72
CA PRO A 26 -2.14 1.44 28.62
C PRO A 26 -2.03 0.15 27.77
N PHE A 27 -0.81 -0.36 27.61
CA PHE A 27 -0.55 -1.59 26.86
C PHE A 27 -0.89 -2.86 27.65
N GLU A 28 -0.62 -2.84 28.95
CA GLU A 28 -1.05 -3.90 29.88
C GLU A 28 -2.58 -3.91 30.02
N ALA A 29 -3.22 -2.75 30.09
CA ALA A 29 -4.68 -2.64 30.10
C ALA A 29 -5.30 -3.09 28.76
N ALA A 30 -4.70 -2.76 27.62
CA ALA A 30 -5.15 -3.24 26.32
C ALA A 30 -4.93 -4.75 26.17
N ARG A 31 -3.82 -5.29 26.69
CA ARG A 31 -3.56 -6.72 26.73
C ARG A 31 -4.56 -7.43 27.65
N LEU A 32 -4.79 -6.91 28.84
CA LEU A 32 -5.76 -7.45 29.78
C LEU A 32 -7.19 -7.37 29.23
N ALA A 33 -7.55 -6.29 28.53
CA ALA A 33 -8.82 -6.14 27.84
C ALA A 33 -8.97 -7.17 26.71
N LEU A 34 -7.91 -7.44 25.94
CA LEU A 34 -7.87 -8.48 24.91
C LEU A 34 -7.96 -9.89 25.53
N ASP A 35 -7.26 -10.14 26.64
CA ASP A 35 -7.31 -11.42 27.35
C ASP A 35 -8.69 -11.64 28.00
N ILE A 36 -9.29 -10.62 28.59
CA ILE A 36 -10.66 -10.66 29.13
C ILE A 36 -11.65 -10.84 28.00
N TYR A 37 -11.51 -10.10 26.88
CA TYR A 37 -12.37 -10.24 25.72
C TYR A 37 -12.28 -11.65 25.11
N SER A 38 -11.08 -12.23 25.02
CA SER A 38 -10.87 -13.59 24.53
C SER A 38 -11.42 -14.67 25.47
N GLN A 39 -11.49 -14.41 26.79
CA GLN A 39 -12.11 -15.31 27.76
C GLN A 39 -13.64 -15.27 27.73
N TRP A 40 -14.24 -14.09 27.53
CA TRP A 40 -15.69 -13.91 27.51
C TRP A 40 -16.28 -14.13 26.12
N TYR A 41 -15.50 -13.93 25.09
CA TYR A 41 -15.79 -14.26 23.70
C TYR A 41 -14.67 -15.19 23.21
N PRO A 42 -14.74 -16.51 23.56
CA PRO A 42 -13.79 -17.45 22.98
C PRO A 42 -13.90 -17.25 21.47
N ILE A 43 -12.81 -16.73 20.86
CA ILE A 43 -12.67 -16.75 19.42
C ILE A 43 -12.66 -18.23 19.08
N ARG A 44 -13.83 -18.79 18.83
CA ARG A 44 -13.95 -20.13 18.25
C ARG A 44 -13.03 -20.07 17.04
N ALA A 45 -12.07 -21.00 17.01
CA ALA A 45 -11.43 -21.32 15.74
C ALA A 45 -12.55 -21.36 14.72
N PRO A 46 -12.49 -20.63 13.61
CA PRO A 46 -13.59 -20.59 12.67
C PRO A 46 -13.97 -22.06 12.42
N GLU A 47 -15.19 -22.43 12.85
CA GLU A 47 -15.77 -23.68 12.35
C GLU A 47 -15.62 -23.57 10.85
N PRO A 48 -15.23 -24.67 10.13
CA PRO A 48 -15.26 -24.65 8.69
C PRO A 48 -16.65 -24.12 8.36
N ALA A 49 -16.70 -22.87 7.93
CA ALA A 49 -17.95 -22.18 7.70
C ALA A 49 -18.71 -23.06 6.71
N ASP A 50 -19.88 -23.54 7.13
CA ASP A 50 -20.94 -23.83 6.15
C ASP A 50 -20.92 -22.63 5.25
N SER A 51 -20.46 -22.79 4.03
CA SER A 51 -20.08 -21.73 3.08
C SER A 51 -21.08 -20.60 3.22
N PRO A 52 -20.75 -19.43 3.84
CA PRO A 52 -21.67 -18.33 3.85
C PRO A 52 -21.83 -18.05 2.38
N GLY A 53 -23.06 -18.10 1.87
CA GLY A 53 -23.36 -17.98 0.45
C GLY A 53 -22.47 -16.89 -0.10
N GLU A 54 -21.63 -17.25 -1.03
CA GLU A 54 -20.53 -16.45 -1.58
C GLU A 54 -21.09 -15.05 -1.83
N VAL A 55 -20.76 -14.10 -0.97
CA VAL A 55 -21.16 -12.70 -1.21
C VAL A 55 -20.42 -12.36 -2.48
N ALA A 56 -21.17 -12.35 -3.60
CA ALA A 56 -20.58 -12.22 -4.92
C ALA A 56 -19.60 -11.04 -4.89
N ALA A 57 -18.32 -11.29 -5.22
CA ALA A 57 -17.27 -10.30 -5.17
C ALA A 57 -17.71 -9.00 -5.87
N LEU A 58 -17.26 -7.85 -5.41
CA LEU A 58 -17.58 -6.59 -6.04
C LEU A 58 -17.22 -6.66 -7.54
N PRO A 59 -18.18 -6.51 -8.48
CA PRO A 59 -17.88 -6.68 -9.88
C PRO A 59 -16.95 -5.55 -10.37
N TRP A 60 -16.06 -5.89 -11.29
CA TRP A 60 -15.25 -4.90 -12.00
C TRP A 60 -16.13 -4.00 -12.86
N THR A 61 -15.77 -2.72 -12.95
CA THR A 61 -16.52 -1.72 -13.73
C THR A 61 -16.10 -1.75 -15.20
N THR A 62 -14.80 -1.92 -15.45
CA THR A 62 -14.22 -1.89 -16.78
C THR A 62 -14.06 -3.31 -17.31
N ALA A 63 -14.42 -3.54 -18.58
CA ALA A 63 -14.27 -4.85 -19.22
C ALA A 63 -12.79 -5.26 -19.27
N HIS A 64 -12.52 -6.50 -18.92
CA HIS A 64 -11.19 -7.07 -18.86
C HIS A 64 -11.21 -8.58 -19.12
N SER A 65 -10.03 -9.16 -19.30
CA SER A 65 -9.80 -10.60 -19.29
C SER A 65 -8.69 -10.94 -18.29
N VAL A 66 -8.51 -12.21 -18.00
CA VAL A 66 -7.43 -12.69 -17.14
C VAL A 66 -6.28 -13.14 -18.02
N ALA A 67 -5.14 -12.43 -17.96
CA ALA A 67 -3.94 -12.76 -18.74
C ALA A 67 -3.06 -13.83 -18.06
N LEU A 68 -3.05 -13.88 -16.71
CA LEU A 68 -2.26 -14.82 -15.93
C LEU A 68 -2.95 -15.09 -14.58
N GLN A 69 -2.86 -16.32 -14.09
CA GLN A 69 -3.28 -16.70 -12.74
C GLN A 69 -2.11 -17.33 -11.99
N LEU A 70 -1.78 -16.77 -10.85
CA LEU A 70 -0.81 -17.30 -9.88
C LEU A 70 -1.50 -17.56 -8.54
N PRO A 71 -0.91 -18.34 -7.64
CA PRO A 71 -1.47 -18.53 -6.30
C PRO A 71 -1.71 -17.21 -5.56
N SER A 72 -0.82 -16.22 -5.72
CA SER A 72 -0.85 -14.92 -5.03
C SER A 72 -1.69 -13.86 -5.73
N MET A 73 -1.88 -13.93 -7.05
CA MET A 73 -2.55 -12.89 -7.83
C MET A 73 -3.14 -13.37 -9.15
N CYS A 74 -4.09 -12.58 -9.69
CA CYS A 74 -4.44 -12.57 -11.10
C CYS A 74 -3.83 -11.34 -11.78
N LEU A 75 -3.31 -11.50 -12.99
CA LEU A 75 -2.99 -10.40 -13.88
C LEU A 75 -4.21 -10.15 -14.76
N LEU A 76 -4.85 -9.01 -14.57
CA LEU A 76 -6.02 -8.59 -15.34
C LEU A 76 -5.57 -7.77 -16.54
N ASP A 77 -6.11 -8.08 -17.72
CA ASP A 77 -5.85 -7.39 -18.97
C ASP A 77 -7.04 -6.53 -19.37
N PHE A 78 -6.85 -5.22 -19.28
CA PHE A 78 -7.79 -4.17 -19.68
C PHE A 78 -7.45 -3.58 -21.05
N SER A 79 -6.57 -4.21 -21.82
CA SER A 79 -6.10 -3.68 -23.10
C SER A 79 -7.22 -3.56 -24.12
N ARG A 80 -7.15 -2.49 -24.94
CA ARG A 80 -8.08 -2.25 -26.06
C ARG A 80 -7.43 -2.52 -27.42
N ALA A 81 -6.11 -2.73 -27.44
CA ALA A 81 -5.35 -3.09 -28.62
C ALA A 81 -4.20 -4.02 -28.25
N ALA A 82 -3.75 -4.83 -29.20
CA ALA A 82 -2.59 -5.70 -29.02
C ALA A 82 -1.26 -4.94 -29.10
N GLU A 83 -1.27 -3.79 -29.77
CA GLU A 83 -0.08 -2.97 -30.00
C GLU A 83 -0.03 -1.78 -29.05
N GLY A 84 1.17 -1.24 -28.86
CA GLY A 84 1.43 -0.08 -28.01
C GLY A 84 2.30 -0.41 -26.80
N ARG A 85 2.67 0.65 -26.07
CA ARG A 85 3.49 0.54 -24.85
C ARG A 85 2.64 -0.02 -23.71
N PRO A 86 3.02 -1.16 -23.10
CA PRO A 86 2.22 -1.73 -22.02
C PRO A 86 2.42 -0.94 -20.73
N LEU A 87 1.32 -0.67 -20.04
CA LEU A 87 1.30 -0.14 -18.69
C LEU A 87 0.78 -1.22 -17.73
N LEU A 88 1.59 -1.58 -16.74
CA LEU A 88 1.17 -2.40 -15.62
C LEU A 88 0.91 -1.53 -14.40
N VAL A 89 -0.30 -1.57 -13.88
CA VAL A 89 -0.66 -0.96 -12.60
C VAL A 89 -0.50 -2.02 -11.50
N CYS A 90 0.41 -1.77 -10.56
CA CYS A 90 0.61 -2.60 -9.38
C CYS A 90 -0.28 -2.06 -8.25
N ALA A 91 -1.36 -2.77 -7.97
CA ALA A 91 -2.27 -2.45 -6.88
C ALA A 91 -1.60 -2.65 -5.50
N PRO A 92 -2.06 -1.99 -4.44
CA PRO A 92 -1.57 -2.26 -3.11
C PRO A 92 -1.97 -3.68 -2.65
N TYR A 93 -1.05 -4.37 -1.98
CA TYR A 93 -1.37 -5.57 -1.22
C TYR A 93 -1.31 -5.25 0.27
N ALA A 94 -2.40 -4.71 0.78
CA ALA A 94 -2.48 -4.21 2.14
C ALA A 94 -3.76 -4.66 2.84
N LEU A 95 -4.86 -3.94 2.66
CA LEU A 95 -6.11 -4.19 3.36
C LEU A 95 -7.26 -4.44 2.40
N HIS A 96 -7.36 -3.64 1.34
CA HIS A 96 -8.49 -3.67 0.40
C HIS A 96 -8.11 -4.28 -0.94
N ARG A 97 -9.14 -4.71 -1.67
CA ARG A 97 -9.01 -5.29 -3.00
C ARG A 97 -8.58 -4.26 -4.05
N ALA A 98 -8.04 -4.77 -5.17
CA ALA A 98 -7.55 -3.97 -6.29
C ALA A 98 -8.65 -3.13 -7.01
N GLN A 99 -9.94 -3.34 -6.71
CA GLN A 99 -11.04 -2.49 -7.15
C GLN A 99 -10.94 -1.03 -6.68
N ILE A 100 -9.98 -0.68 -5.83
CA ILE A 100 -9.58 0.72 -5.62
C ILE A 100 -9.24 1.43 -6.93
N ALA A 101 -8.72 0.69 -7.91
CA ALA A 101 -8.35 1.18 -9.24
C ALA A 101 -9.52 1.09 -10.26
N ASP A 102 -10.66 0.49 -9.90
CA ASP A 102 -11.80 0.29 -10.82
C ASP A 102 -13.14 0.24 -10.06
N LEU A 103 -13.38 1.24 -9.21
CA LEU A 103 -14.51 1.23 -8.28
C LEU A 103 -15.87 1.32 -8.97
N ALA A 104 -16.10 2.32 -9.81
CA ALA A 104 -17.38 2.63 -10.46
C ALA A 104 -17.17 3.46 -11.73
N PRO A 105 -18.14 3.56 -12.65
CA PRO A 105 -18.06 4.46 -13.81
C PRO A 105 -17.72 5.90 -13.38
N GLY A 106 -16.69 6.49 -13.99
CA GLY A 106 -16.15 7.81 -13.62
C GLY A 106 -15.29 7.83 -12.34
N HIS A 107 -15.18 6.70 -11.64
CA HIS A 107 -14.35 6.44 -10.47
C HIS A 107 -13.45 5.20 -10.70
N SER A 108 -12.98 5.04 -11.93
CA SER A 108 -12.13 3.97 -12.40
C SER A 108 -10.85 4.55 -13.00
N LEU A 109 -9.71 4.19 -12.41
CA LEU A 109 -8.39 4.51 -12.96
C LEU A 109 -8.17 3.76 -14.28
N MET A 110 -8.65 2.50 -14.38
CA MET A 110 -8.55 1.73 -15.61
C MET A 110 -9.28 2.41 -16.76
N GLU A 111 -10.52 2.83 -16.54
CA GLU A 111 -11.31 3.58 -17.52
C GLU A 111 -10.64 4.92 -17.89
N ALA A 112 -10.12 5.65 -16.89
CA ALA A 112 -9.47 6.94 -17.10
C ALA A 112 -8.20 6.82 -17.96
N LEU A 113 -7.36 5.81 -17.70
CA LEU A 113 -6.15 5.53 -18.47
C LEU A 113 -6.49 5.11 -19.93
N GLN A 114 -7.52 4.26 -20.10
CA GLN A 114 -8.01 3.91 -21.44
C GLN A 114 -8.53 5.12 -22.22
N LYS A 115 -9.33 5.99 -21.56
CA LYS A 115 -9.83 7.25 -22.17
C LYS A 115 -8.68 8.21 -22.52
N ALA A 116 -7.58 8.15 -21.78
CA ALA A 116 -6.39 8.94 -22.05
C ALA A 116 -5.44 8.31 -23.10
N GLY A 117 -5.84 7.20 -23.73
CA GLY A 117 -5.15 6.60 -24.87
C GLY A 117 -4.15 5.49 -24.50
N VAL A 118 -4.14 4.99 -23.26
CA VAL A 118 -3.34 3.81 -22.89
C VAL A 118 -3.99 2.58 -23.52
N ALA A 119 -3.36 2.04 -24.57
CA ALA A 119 -3.91 0.95 -25.37
C ALA A 119 -3.72 -0.43 -24.73
N ARG A 120 -2.51 -0.68 -24.18
CA ARG A 120 -2.19 -1.92 -23.45
C ARG A 120 -2.11 -1.62 -21.96
N LEU A 121 -3.05 -2.17 -21.18
CA LEU A 121 -3.23 -1.82 -19.78
C LEU A 121 -3.50 -3.07 -18.94
N TYR A 122 -2.72 -3.25 -17.91
CA TYR A 122 -2.79 -4.40 -17.02
C TYR A 122 -2.87 -3.96 -15.55
N LEU A 123 -3.46 -4.81 -14.71
CA LEU A 123 -3.58 -4.58 -13.27
C LEU A 123 -3.26 -5.86 -12.50
N THR A 124 -2.47 -5.76 -11.43
CA THR A 124 -2.33 -6.85 -10.47
C THR A 124 -3.56 -6.89 -9.56
N ASP A 125 -4.23 -8.04 -9.49
CA ASP A 125 -5.30 -8.31 -8.53
C ASP A 125 -4.78 -9.35 -7.52
N TRP A 126 -4.27 -8.86 -6.39
CA TRP A 126 -3.73 -9.70 -5.34
C TRP A 126 -4.83 -10.50 -4.65
N ARG A 127 -4.57 -11.77 -4.39
CA ARG A 127 -5.54 -12.67 -3.75
C ARG A 127 -5.48 -12.57 -2.23
N SER A 128 -6.62 -12.73 -1.58
CA SER A 128 -6.67 -12.95 -0.14
C SER A 128 -5.87 -14.20 0.20
N ALA A 129 -5.07 -14.13 1.28
CA ALA A 129 -4.20 -15.22 1.66
C ALA A 129 -5.02 -16.47 2.06
N ALA A 130 -4.65 -17.59 1.45
CA ALA A 130 -5.08 -18.92 1.89
C ALA A 130 -4.02 -19.55 2.81
N PRO A 131 -4.36 -20.59 3.60
CA PRO A 131 -3.42 -21.23 4.54
C PRO A 131 -2.08 -21.63 3.92
N GLU A 132 -2.07 -22.01 2.65
CA GLU A 132 -0.88 -22.40 1.88
C GLU A 132 0.07 -21.21 1.64
N MET A 133 -0.47 -19.99 1.64
CA MET A 133 0.26 -18.75 1.39
C MET A 133 0.91 -18.16 2.65
N ARG A 134 0.72 -18.75 3.84
CA ARG A 134 1.17 -18.18 5.12
C ARG A 134 2.66 -17.81 5.18
N TYR A 135 3.49 -18.46 4.38
CA TYR A 135 4.93 -18.20 4.29
C TYR A 135 5.33 -17.37 3.06
N PHE A 136 4.37 -16.86 2.28
CA PHE A 136 4.70 -15.96 1.18
C PHE A 136 5.30 -14.66 1.74
N SER A 137 6.44 -14.29 1.17
CA SER A 137 7.28 -13.16 1.58
C SER A 137 7.22 -12.04 0.54
N ILE A 138 7.85 -10.91 0.81
CA ILE A 138 8.03 -9.84 -0.19
C ILE A 138 8.71 -10.41 -1.45
N ASP A 139 9.68 -11.32 -1.30
CA ASP A 139 10.34 -11.97 -2.44
C ASP A 139 9.37 -12.79 -3.30
N THR A 140 8.38 -13.45 -2.70
CA THR A 140 7.33 -14.16 -3.45
C THR A 140 6.56 -13.18 -4.35
N PHE A 141 6.10 -12.05 -3.79
CA PHE A 141 5.35 -11.05 -4.54
C PHE A 141 6.19 -10.34 -5.60
N LEU A 142 7.49 -10.12 -5.35
CA LEU A 142 8.42 -9.61 -6.37
C LEU A 142 8.66 -10.63 -7.50
N SER A 143 8.74 -11.91 -7.17
CA SER A 143 8.86 -12.99 -8.18
C SER A 143 7.61 -13.06 -9.05
N ASP A 144 6.43 -12.98 -8.45
CA ASP A 144 5.16 -13.02 -9.17
C ASP A 144 4.96 -11.78 -10.04
N LEU A 145 5.38 -10.60 -9.55
CA LEU A 145 5.42 -9.37 -10.36
C LEU A 145 6.37 -9.54 -11.56
N ASN A 146 7.51 -10.23 -11.37
CA ASN A 146 8.42 -10.52 -12.48
C ASN A 146 7.79 -11.44 -13.51
N VAL A 147 7.06 -12.48 -13.10
CA VAL A 147 6.32 -13.36 -14.03
C VAL A 147 5.24 -12.57 -14.77
N ALA A 148 4.53 -11.66 -14.10
CA ALA A 148 3.54 -10.79 -14.75
C ALA A 148 4.19 -9.88 -15.81
N VAL A 149 5.30 -9.23 -15.50
CA VAL A 149 6.04 -8.37 -16.45
C VAL A 149 6.54 -9.20 -17.65
N ASP A 150 7.07 -10.41 -17.41
CA ASP A 150 7.54 -11.29 -18.48
C ASP A 150 6.37 -11.78 -19.36
N THR A 151 5.19 -12.01 -18.78
CA THR A 151 3.97 -12.37 -19.53
C THR A 151 3.48 -11.22 -20.42
N ILE A 152 3.55 -9.98 -19.94
CA ILE A 152 3.18 -8.78 -20.72
C ILE A 152 4.17 -8.52 -21.87
N GLY A 153 5.44 -8.83 -21.66
CA GLY A 153 6.56 -8.55 -22.57
C GLY A 153 7.27 -7.24 -22.21
N PRO A 154 8.42 -7.33 -21.51
CA PRO A 154 9.19 -6.13 -21.12
C PRO A 154 9.86 -5.45 -22.35
N PRO A 155 10.21 -4.14 -22.26
CA PRO A 155 10.03 -3.29 -21.09
C PRO A 155 8.60 -2.75 -20.97
N VAL A 156 8.11 -2.69 -19.72
CA VAL A 156 6.79 -2.12 -19.40
C VAL A 156 6.92 -0.72 -18.78
N ASP A 157 5.87 0.08 -18.86
CA ASP A 157 5.64 1.15 -17.91
C ASP A 157 5.03 0.56 -16.64
N LEU A 158 5.47 0.99 -15.46
CA LEU A 158 5.01 0.44 -14.20
C LEU A 158 4.46 1.56 -13.31
N ALA A 159 3.21 1.42 -12.87
CA ALA A 159 2.57 2.37 -11.97
C ALA A 159 2.21 1.67 -10.66
N GLY A 160 2.88 2.01 -9.57
CA GLY A 160 2.59 1.47 -8.25
C GLY A 160 1.68 2.38 -7.44
N LEU A 161 0.58 1.81 -6.92
CA LEU A 161 -0.39 2.50 -6.08
C LEU A 161 -0.14 2.18 -4.60
N CYS A 162 0.03 3.18 -3.75
CA CYS A 162 0.26 3.01 -2.31
C CYS A 162 1.39 1.98 -2.04
N GLN A 163 1.12 0.89 -1.34
CA GLN A 163 2.09 -0.19 -1.11
C GLN A 163 2.58 -0.86 -2.41
N GLY A 164 1.75 -0.90 -3.47
CA GLY A 164 2.21 -1.32 -4.79
C GLY A 164 3.35 -0.45 -5.34
N GLY A 165 3.50 0.78 -4.84
CA GLY A 165 4.55 1.69 -5.26
C GLY A 165 5.93 1.31 -4.74
N TRP A 166 6.11 1.00 -3.45
CA TRP A 166 7.41 0.55 -2.98
C TRP A 166 7.79 -0.82 -3.57
N LEU A 167 6.80 -1.71 -3.77
CA LEU A 167 7.03 -2.99 -4.45
C LEU A 167 7.50 -2.78 -5.90
N SER A 168 6.85 -1.85 -6.63
CA SER A 168 7.25 -1.46 -7.99
C SER A 168 8.63 -0.81 -8.04
N LEU A 169 8.98 -0.02 -7.02
CA LEU A 169 10.30 0.61 -6.92
C LEU A 169 11.40 -0.43 -6.69
N LEU A 170 11.20 -1.37 -5.75
CA LEU A 170 12.13 -2.48 -5.52
C LEU A 170 12.31 -3.32 -6.78
N TYR A 171 11.20 -3.60 -7.49
CA TYR A 171 11.22 -4.31 -8.76
C TYR A 171 12.02 -3.55 -9.84
N ALA A 172 11.77 -2.26 -10.00
CA ALA A 172 12.47 -1.42 -10.99
C ALA A 172 13.98 -1.30 -10.68
N ALA A 173 14.35 -1.24 -9.40
CA ALA A 173 15.76 -1.23 -8.99
C ALA A 173 16.43 -2.60 -9.21
N ARG A 174 15.69 -3.71 -9.00
CA ARG A 174 16.19 -5.07 -9.20
C ARG A 174 16.32 -5.45 -10.67
N PHE A 175 15.41 -4.96 -11.51
CA PHE A 175 15.32 -5.27 -12.95
C PHE A 175 15.21 -4.01 -13.81
N PRO A 176 16.22 -3.10 -13.79
CA PRO A 176 16.10 -1.79 -14.43
C PRO A 176 15.85 -1.87 -15.95
N GLY A 177 16.29 -2.94 -16.62
CA GLY A 177 16.03 -3.16 -18.05
C GLY A 177 14.59 -3.57 -18.40
N LYS A 178 13.78 -3.96 -17.40
CA LYS A 178 12.39 -4.38 -17.62
C LYS A 178 11.37 -3.26 -17.41
N VAL A 179 11.77 -2.14 -16.82
CA VAL A 179 10.89 -0.99 -16.54
C VAL A 179 11.34 0.22 -17.34
N ARG A 180 10.48 0.70 -18.23
CA ARG A 180 10.76 1.85 -19.08
C ARG A 180 10.51 3.19 -18.36
N ARG A 181 9.39 3.31 -17.66
CA ARG A 181 9.01 4.46 -16.82
C ARG A 181 8.34 3.97 -15.55
N LEU A 182 8.49 4.71 -14.47
CA LEU A 182 7.94 4.38 -13.16
C LEU A 182 7.03 5.50 -12.66
N VAL A 183 5.82 5.13 -12.23
CA VAL A 183 4.89 6.02 -11.52
C VAL A 183 4.74 5.52 -10.09
N LEU A 184 4.93 6.41 -9.11
CA LEU A 184 4.74 6.15 -7.70
C LEU A 184 3.61 7.05 -7.18
N ALA A 185 2.44 6.50 -6.93
CA ALA A 185 1.27 7.25 -6.49
C ALA A 185 0.94 6.95 -5.02
N GLY A 186 1.05 7.95 -4.14
CA GLY A 186 0.79 7.81 -2.71
C GLY A 186 1.62 6.68 -2.05
N SER A 187 2.90 6.55 -2.41
CA SER A 187 3.73 5.39 -2.07
C SER A 187 4.65 5.68 -0.89
N PRO A 188 4.56 4.90 0.22
CA PRO A 188 5.45 5.05 1.36
C PRO A 188 6.79 4.36 1.06
N VAL A 189 7.87 5.14 0.89
CA VAL A 189 9.22 4.61 0.61
C VAL A 189 10.20 5.01 1.71
N ASP A 190 10.30 6.31 2.01
CA ASP A 190 11.15 6.81 3.10
C ASP A 190 10.28 7.18 4.31
N VAL A 191 10.12 6.23 5.21
CA VAL A 191 9.31 6.41 6.42
C VAL A 191 10.02 7.19 7.54
N SER A 192 11.27 7.63 7.35
CA SER A 192 11.93 8.58 8.24
C SER A 192 11.22 9.93 8.21
N VAL A 193 10.60 10.29 7.10
CA VAL A 193 9.58 11.36 7.02
C VAL A 193 8.28 10.78 7.56
N SER A 194 7.98 11.05 8.83
CA SER A 194 6.93 10.36 9.57
C SER A 194 5.51 10.68 9.06
N SER A 195 4.67 9.65 8.98
CA SER A 195 3.21 9.73 8.83
C SER A 195 2.51 9.23 10.10
N GLU A 196 1.18 9.37 10.18
CA GLU A 196 0.41 8.77 11.29
C GLU A 196 0.58 7.25 11.29
N LEU A 197 0.52 6.63 10.10
CA LEU A 197 0.71 5.19 9.92
C LEU A 197 2.10 4.75 10.39
N SER A 198 3.18 5.41 9.93
CA SER A 198 4.54 5.01 10.29
C SER A 198 4.81 5.18 11.79
N ARG A 199 4.29 6.24 12.42
CA ARG A 199 4.40 6.44 13.88
C ARG A 199 3.67 5.36 14.65
N MET A 200 2.45 5.01 14.23
CA MET A 200 1.66 3.97 14.89
C MET A 200 2.36 2.61 14.80
N VAL A 201 2.82 2.20 13.61
CA VAL A 201 3.53 0.92 13.45
C VAL A 201 4.83 0.91 14.26
N ALA A 202 5.58 2.02 14.28
CA ALA A 202 6.81 2.12 15.06
C ALA A 202 6.57 2.09 16.59
N SER A 203 5.41 2.53 17.07
CA SER A 203 5.08 2.55 18.50
C SER A 203 4.69 1.18 19.06
N LEU A 204 4.26 0.25 18.20
CA LEU A 204 3.84 -1.09 18.61
C LEU A 204 5.04 -2.02 18.73
N PRO A 205 5.12 -2.87 19.78
CA PRO A 205 6.20 -3.83 19.93
C PRO A 205 6.13 -4.92 18.86
N PRO A 206 7.27 -5.39 18.30
CA PRO A 206 7.29 -6.44 17.27
C PRO A 206 6.53 -7.71 17.69
N GLN A 207 6.60 -8.07 18.98
CA GLN A 207 5.94 -9.23 19.55
C GLN A 207 4.41 -9.19 19.40
N GLY A 208 3.81 -7.97 19.36
CA GLY A 208 2.39 -7.78 19.08
C GLY A 208 2.00 -8.26 17.69
N PHE A 209 2.78 -7.88 16.67
CA PHE A 209 2.57 -8.35 15.30
C PHE A 209 2.76 -9.86 15.16
N GLU A 210 3.80 -10.41 15.78
CA GLU A 210 4.04 -11.86 15.82
C GLU A 210 2.92 -12.62 16.51
N ALA A 211 2.36 -12.09 17.60
CA ALA A 211 1.23 -12.69 18.30
C ALA A 211 -0.02 -12.74 17.41
N LEU A 212 -0.32 -11.67 16.68
CA LEU A 212 -1.43 -11.64 15.71
C LEU A 212 -1.26 -12.71 14.62
N VAL A 213 -0.05 -12.84 14.05
CA VAL A 213 0.26 -13.86 13.04
C VAL A 213 0.06 -15.28 13.63
N ARG A 214 0.55 -15.53 14.84
CA ARG A 214 0.37 -16.85 15.50
C ARG A 214 -1.10 -17.17 15.76
N GLN A 215 -1.88 -16.19 16.25
CA GLN A 215 -3.33 -16.37 16.49
C GLN A 215 -4.10 -16.68 15.21
N GLY A 216 -3.70 -16.07 14.08
CA GLY A 216 -4.28 -16.32 12.76
C GLY A 216 -3.73 -17.57 12.05
N GLY A 217 -2.96 -18.46 12.74
CA GLY A 217 -2.40 -19.66 12.11
C GLY A 217 -1.40 -19.36 10.98
N GLY A 218 -0.72 -18.23 11.05
CA GLY A 218 0.22 -17.76 10.02
C GLY A 218 -0.39 -16.79 9.00
N ILE A 219 -1.62 -16.34 9.22
CA ILE A 219 -2.34 -15.38 8.35
C ILE A 219 -2.84 -14.24 9.22
N ILE A 220 -2.85 -13.03 8.68
CA ILE A 220 -3.49 -11.86 9.27
C ILE A 220 -4.85 -11.65 8.63
N SER A 221 -5.91 -11.69 9.44
CA SER A 221 -7.25 -11.39 8.97
C SER A 221 -7.43 -9.90 8.65
N GLY A 222 -7.79 -9.60 7.40
CA GLY A 222 -8.09 -8.24 6.97
C GLY A 222 -9.28 -7.63 7.72
N LYS A 223 -10.27 -8.44 8.11
CA LYS A 223 -11.41 -7.97 8.93
C LYS A 223 -10.94 -7.46 10.29
N HIS A 224 -10.05 -8.19 10.96
CA HIS A 224 -9.51 -7.76 12.25
C HIS A 224 -8.63 -6.52 12.10
N MET A 225 -7.85 -6.42 11.04
CA MET A 225 -7.10 -5.21 10.73
C MET A 225 -8.04 -4.02 10.50
N LEU A 226 -9.09 -4.18 9.71
CA LEU A 226 -10.07 -3.12 9.46
C LEU A 226 -10.73 -2.67 10.77
N GLN A 227 -11.15 -3.60 11.64
CA GLN A 227 -11.75 -3.27 12.95
C GLN A 227 -10.79 -2.52 13.87
N ALA A 228 -9.50 -2.86 13.86
CA ALA A 228 -8.48 -2.19 14.66
C ALA A 228 -8.16 -0.77 14.15
N TRP A 229 -8.37 -0.50 12.86
CA TRP A 229 -7.95 0.72 12.18
C TRP A 229 -9.12 1.59 11.71
N SER A 230 -10.36 1.05 11.69
CA SER A 230 -11.46 1.80 11.12
C SER A 230 -12.12 2.74 12.10
N ILE A 231 -12.02 4.01 11.75
CA ILE A 231 -13.04 5.00 12.08
C ILE A 231 -14.17 4.74 11.09
N PRO A 232 -15.44 4.54 11.53
CA PRO A 232 -16.55 4.39 10.62
C PRO A 232 -16.57 5.59 9.68
N PHE A 233 -16.37 5.35 8.37
CA PHE A 233 -16.40 6.46 7.44
C PHE A 233 -17.81 7.00 7.29
N THR A 234 -17.89 8.31 7.13
CA THR A 234 -19.13 9.05 6.96
C THR A 234 -19.41 9.30 5.47
N MET A 235 -20.59 9.82 5.16
CA MET A 235 -20.89 10.32 3.82
C MET A 235 -19.83 11.36 3.36
N ARG A 236 -19.36 12.20 4.29
CA ARG A 236 -18.33 13.21 4.01
C ARG A 236 -17.00 12.58 3.60
N ASP A 237 -16.62 11.48 4.26
CA ASP A 237 -15.38 10.76 3.92
C ASP A 237 -15.48 10.12 2.54
N ALA A 238 -16.63 9.55 2.19
CA ALA A 238 -16.87 9.03 0.85
C ALA A 238 -16.85 10.15 -0.21
N GLU A 239 -17.48 11.30 0.05
CA GLU A 239 -17.43 12.47 -0.84
C GLU A 239 -16.00 12.98 -1.03
N ALA A 240 -15.18 13.00 0.03
CA ALA A 240 -13.77 13.40 -0.03
C ALA A 240 -12.95 12.40 -0.86
N ALA A 241 -13.10 11.09 -0.64
CA ALA A 241 -12.41 10.06 -1.40
C ALA A 241 -12.77 10.08 -2.88
N LEU A 242 -14.06 10.24 -3.18
CA LEU A 242 -14.58 10.28 -4.56
C LEU A 242 -14.40 11.66 -5.22
N GLN A 243 -14.00 12.68 -4.45
CA GLN A 243 -13.88 14.08 -4.89
C GLN A 243 -15.18 14.63 -5.53
N ARG A 244 -16.32 14.14 -5.05
CA ARG A 244 -17.64 14.44 -5.61
C ARG A 244 -18.65 14.65 -4.49
N ARG A 245 -19.47 15.68 -4.61
CA ARG A 245 -20.66 15.84 -3.78
C ARG A 245 -21.73 14.81 -4.17
N LEU A 246 -22.25 14.10 -3.18
CA LEU A 246 -23.27 13.08 -3.36
C LEU A 246 -24.65 13.63 -2.94
N ASP A 247 -25.61 13.65 -3.88
CA ASP A 247 -26.98 13.94 -3.54
C ASP A 247 -27.66 12.69 -2.97
N ARG A 248 -27.98 12.70 -1.67
CA ARG A 248 -28.59 11.56 -0.96
C ARG A 248 -29.93 11.11 -1.55
N LYS A 249 -30.60 11.97 -2.31
CA LYS A 249 -31.88 11.64 -2.97
C LYS A 249 -31.67 10.95 -4.30
N SER A 250 -30.53 11.12 -4.93
CA SER A 250 -30.15 10.48 -6.20
C SER A 250 -29.93 8.98 -6.00
N GLU A 251 -30.49 8.17 -6.87
CA GLU A 251 -30.27 6.72 -6.90
C GLU A 251 -28.81 6.39 -7.26
N ASP A 252 -28.24 7.11 -8.23
CA ASP A 252 -26.84 6.96 -8.63
C ASP A 252 -25.87 7.25 -7.46
N ALA A 253 -26.16 8.27 -6.66
CA ALA A 253 -25.33 8.60 -5.51
C ALA A 253 -25.41 7.54 -4.41
N ARG A 254 -26.60 6.96 -4.19
CA ARG A 254 -26.78 5.84 -3.26
C ARG A 254 -26.02 4.60 -3.74
N ALA A 255 -26.21 4.22 -4.99
CA ALA A 255 -25.51 3.08 -5.60
C ALA A 255 -23.97 3.24 -5.54
N LEU A 256 -23.45 4.45 -5.78
CA LEU A 256 -22.03 4.74 -5.67
C LEU A 256 -21.53 4.62 -4.22
N LEU A 257 -22.30 5.13 -3.26
CA LEU A 257 -21.97 5.03 -1.84
C LEU A 257 -22.00 3.57 -1.36
N ASP A 258 -23.02 2.81 -1.75
CA ASP A 258 -23.14 1.39 -1.41
C ASP A 258 -21.96 0.61 -1.98
N ARG A 259 -21.55 0.92 -3.20
CA ARG A 259 -20.40 0.31 -3.84
C ARG A 259 -19.09 0.65 -3.13
N PHE A 260 -18.91 1.92 -2.74
CA PHE A 260 -17.76 2.35 -1.93
C PHE A 260 -17.74 1.65 -0.56
N THR A 261 -18.89 1.61 0.12
CA THR A 261 -19.05 0.94 1.43
C THR A 261 -18.71 -0.53 1.34
N ARG A 262 -19.20 -1.19 0.30
CA ARG A 262 -18.93 -2.60 0.05
C ARG A 262 -17.45 -2.84 -0.20
N TRP A 263 -16.79 -2.09 -1.08
CA TRP A 263 -15.35 -2.17 -1.30
C TRP A 263 -14.57 -1.96 0.01
N ASN A 264 -14.95 -0.97 0.81
CA ASN A 264 -14.29 -0.67 2.08
C ASN A 264 -14.45 -1.80 3.13
N SER A 265 -15.53 -2.56 3.08
CA SER A 265 -15.78 -3.70 3.97
C SER A 265 -15.17 -5.02 3.48
N GLU A 266 -14.90 -5.15 2.18
CA GLU A 266 -14.26 -6.31 1.58
C GLU A 266 -12.75 -6.22 1.71
N THR A 267 -12.18 -6.99 2.64
CA THR A 267 -10.74 -6.96 2.95
C THR A 267 -10.04 -8.21 2.44
N LEU A 268 -8.71 -8.09 2.29
CA LEU A 268 -7.81 -9.19 1.99
C LEU A 268 -7.14 -9.66 3.28
N ASP A 269 -7.10 -10.96 3.49
CA ASP A 269 -6.20 -11.56 4.45
C ASP A 269 -4.77 -11.55 3.87
N LEU A 270 -3.77 -11.40 4.74
CA LEU A 270 -2.37 -11.30 4.34
C LEU A 270 -1.55 -12.47 4.86
N PRO A 271 -0.56 -12.98 4.10
CA PRO A 271 0.40 -13.94 4.60
C PRO A 271 1.17 -13.37 5.79
N GLY A 272 1.31 -14.15 6.86
CA GLY A 272 1.96 -13.68 8.08
C GLY A 272 3.41 -13.28 7.86
N THR A 273 4.17 -14.04 7.05
CA THR A 273 5.56 -13.67 6.71
C THR A 273 5.64 -12.32 6.01
N TYR A 274 4.84 -12.11 4.96
CA TYR A 274 4.77 -10.82 4.26
C TYR A 274 4.40 -9.67 5.19
N TYR A 275 3.39 -9.88 6.04
CA TYR A 275 2.95 -8.86 6.99
C TYR A 275 4.05 -8.46 7.97
N LEU A 276 4.80 -9.43 8.53
CA LEU A 276 5.92 -9.17 9.43
C LEU A 276 7.07 -8.47 8.72
N GLU A 277 7.41 -8.88 7.49
CA GLU A 277 8.42 -8.20 6.69
C GLU A 277 8.05 -6.75 6.39
N VAL A 278 6.79 -6.49 6.00
CA VAL A 278 6.33 -5.12 5.72
C VAL A 278 6.37 -4.27 6.98
N THR A 279 5.82 -4.75 8.10
CA THR A 279 5.79 -3.98 9.34
C THR A 279 7.19 -3.71 9.89
N ASP A 280 8.10 -4.69 9.81
CA ASP A 280 9.45 -4.55 10.35
C ASP A 280 10.41 -3.87 9.36
N TRP A 281 10.56 -4.39 8.13
CA TRP A 281 11.58 -3.90 7.20
C TRP A 281 11.23 -2.56 6.55
N ILE A 282 9.94 -2.33 6.25
CA ILE A 282 9.48 -1.09 5.61
C ILE A 282 9.23 -0.02 6.69
N PHE A 283 8.32 -0.29 7.64
CA PHE A 283 7.84 0.76 8.54
C PHE A 283 8.71 0.97 9.78
N ARG A 284 9.40 -0.05 10.30
CA ARG A 284 10.22 0.09 11.51
C ARG A 284 11.70 0.33 11.22
N GLN A 285 12.29 -0.43 10.30
CA GLN A 285 13.70 -0.36 9.96
C GLN A 285 14.00 0.56 8.78
N ASN A 286 12.97 0.98 8.00
CA ASN A 286 13.12 1.86 6.82
C ASN A 286 14.20 1.35 5.84
N ARG A 287 14.31 0.03 5.65
CA ARG A 287 15.41 -0.61 4.89
C ARG A 287 15.50 -0.13 3.46
N ILE A 288 14.37 0.26 2.83
CA ILE A 288 14.38 0.75 1.45
C ILE A 288 15.23 2.03 1.38
N ALA A 289 14.91 3.03 2.20
CA ALA A 289 15.63 4.30 2.21
C ALA A 289 17.03 4.18 2.82
N ALA A 290 17.22 3.27 3.78
CA ALA A 290 18.54 2.95 4.36
C ALA A 290 19.50 2.26 3.37
N GLY A 291 18.98 1.74 2.24
CA GLY A 291 19.77 1.07 1.22
C GLY A 291 20.32 -0.29 1.66
N ASP A 292 19.67 -0.96 2.61
CA ASP A 292 20.04 -2.30 3.10
C ASP A 292 18.96 -3.37 2.83
N PHE A 293 17.99 -3.06 1.97
CA PHE A 293 16.95 -3.99 1.58
C PHE A 293 17.51 -5.11 0.70
N LEU A 294 17.20 -6.36 1.05
CA LEU A 294 17.50 -7.53 0.24
C LEU A 294 16.22 -7.99 -0.46
N ALA A 295 16.29 -8.16 -1.78
CA ALA A 295 15.19 -8.70 -2.57
C ALA A 295 15.72 -9.70 -3.61
N LEU A 296 15.08 -10.84 -3.69
CA LEU A 296 15.44 -11.93 -4.62
C LEU A 296 16.94 -12.26 -4.55
N GLY A 297 17.47 -12.38 -3.34
CA GLY A 297 18.86 -12.71 -3.06
C GLY A 297 19.88 -11.61 -3.38
N CYS A 298 19.46 -10.38 -3.72
CA CYS A 298 20.35 -9.28 -4.04
C CYS A 298 20.06 -8.07 -3.16
N LYS A 299 21.12 -7.34 -2.78
CA LYS A 299 20.98 -6.02 -2.18
C LYS A 299 20.41 -5.04 -3.21
N ILE A 300 19.34 -4.34 -2.85
CA ILE A 300 18.71 -3.35 -3.73
C ILE A 300 19.48 -2.04 -3.64
N ASP A 301 19.89 -1.55 -4.80
CA ASP A 301 20.45 -0.21 -4.96
C ASP A 301 19.44 0.68 -5.71
N LEU A 302 18.83 1.64 -5.02
CA LEU A 302 17.89 2.57 -5.63
C LEU A 302 18.56 3.50 -6.64
N ALA A 303 19.89 3.65 -6.60
CA ALA A 303 20.63 4.36 -7.64
C ALA A 303 20.67 3.62 -8.99
N ALA A 304 20.24 2.35 -9.04
CA ALA A 304 19.99 1.65 -10.29
C ALA A 304 18.77 2.18 -11.06
N VAL A 305 17.85 2.90 -10.38
CA VAL A 305 16.67 3.54 -10.97
C VAL A 305 17.12 4.84 -11.66
N LYS A 306 17.32 4.77 -12.96
CA LYS A 306 17.75 5.88 -13.82
C LYS A 306 16.68 6.28 -14.85
N GLN A 307 15.66 5.43 -15.04
CA GLN A 307 14.54 5.70 -15.93
C GLN A 307 13.68 6.87 -15.45
N PRO A 308 12.84 7.46 -16.31
CA PRO A 308 11.94 8.53 -15.92
C PRO A 308 10.98 8.09 -14.83
N VAL A 309 10.82 8.94 -13.80
CA VAL A 309 9.95 8.70 -12.64
C VAL A 309 8.96 9.83 -12.45
N PHE A 310 7.70 9.47 -12.20
CA PHE A 310 6.65 10.41 -11.80
C PHE A 310 6.19 10.05 -10.39
N VAL A 311 6.30 11.00 -9.46
CA VAL A 311 5.80 10.86 -8.08
C VAL A 311 4.52 11.68 -7.93
N LEU A 312 3.40 11.02 -7.64
CA LEU A 312 2.11 11.64 -7.37
C LEU A 312 1.80 11.52 -5.88
N ALA A 313 1.53 12.65 -5.23
CA ALA A 313 1.13 12.73 -3.83
C ALA A 313 -0.24 13.40 -3.68
N ALA A 314 -0.97 13.11 -2.60
CA ALA A 314 -2.18 13.84 -2.24
C ALA A 314 -1.86 14.90 -1.18
N GLU A 315 -2.40 16.11 -1.36
CA GLU A 315 -2.12 17.26 -0.49
C GLU A 315 -2.53 17.01 0.97
N ASN A 316 -3.67 16.34 1.16
CA ASN A 316 -4.25 16.05 2.47
C ASN A 316 -4.13 14.56 2.84
N ASP A 317 -3.02 13.93 2.45
CA ASP A 317 -2.76 12.52 2.72
C ASP A 317 -2.20 12.32 4.13
N ILE A 318 -2.99 11.69 5.00
CA ILE A 318 -2.57 11.34 6.37
C ILE A 318 -1.83 9.99 6.42
N VAL A 319 -1.97 9.16 5.36
CA VAL A 319 -1.32 7.84 5.26
C VAL A 319 0.10 7.99 4.73
N VAL A 320 0.25 8.70 3.61
CA VAL A 320 1.54 9.00 2.96
C VAL A 320 1.61 10.50 2.64
N PRO A 321 2.03 11.35 3.59
CA PRO A 321 2.12 12.79 3.37
C PRO A 321 3.00 13.13 2.16
N PRO A 322 2.76 14.28 1.49
CA PRO A 322 3.53 14.70 0.31
C PRO A 322 5.05 14.68 0.53
N ASP A 323 5.51 15.14 1.69
CA ASP A 323 6.94 15.16 2.03
C ASP A 323 7.54 13.75 2.07
N GLN A 324 6.78 12.76 2.58
CA GLN A 324 7.21 11.35 2.59
C GLN A 324 7.26 10.79 1.16
N ALA A 325 6.21 11.03 0.35
CA ALA A 325 6.18 10.58 -1.03
C ALA A 325 7.34 11.18 -1.84
N PHE A 326 7.60 12.49 -1.70
CA PHE A 326 8.65 13.20 -2.44
C PHE A 326 10.07 12.92 -1.91
N ALA A 327 10.22 12.48 -0.66
CA ALA A 327 11.52 12.02 -0.16
C ALA A 327 12.13 10.91 -1.03
N THR A 328 11.29 10.07 -1.62
CA THR A 328 11.71 9.02 -2.57
C THR A 328 12.57 9.56 -3.71
N ALA A 329 12.27 10.76 -4.21
CA ALA A 329 13.00 11.38 -5.33
C ALA A 329 14.50 11.56 -5.05
N ARG A 330 14.89 11.73 -3.77
CA ARG A 330 16.29 11.91 -3.34
C ARG A 330 17.09 10.61 -3.33
N LEU A 331 16.42 9.47 -3.35
CA LEU A 331 17.03 8.15 -3.29
C LEU A 331 17.39 7.58 -4.66
N LEU A 332 16.89 8.21 -5.74
CA LEU A 332 16.99 7.72 -7.10
C LEU A 332 18.14 8.41 -7.86
N ALA A 333 18.71 7.72 -8.84
CA ALA A 333 19.65 8.31 -9.79
C ALA A 333 18.96 8.79 -11.10
N THR A 334 17.65 8.89 -11.10
CA THR A 334 16.87 9.48 -12.20
C THR A 334 17.33 10.94 -12.42
N PRO A 335 17.74 11.32 -13.66
CA PRO A 335 18.09 12.71 -13.96
C PRO A 335 16.97 13.68 -13.58
N PRO A 336 17.26 14.87 -13.03
CA PRO A 336 16.23 15.84 -12.63
C PRO A 336 15.24 16.22 -13.74
N ALA A 337 15.69 16.22 -15.01
CA ALA A 337 14.82 16.47 -16.16
C ALA A 337 13.76 15.37 -16.38
N TRP A 338 14.01 14.16 -15.88
CA TRP A 338 13.14 13.01 -16.03
C TRP A 338 12.35 12.67 -14.75
N LEU A 339 12.58 13.43 -13.68
CA LEU A 339 11.88 13.29 -12.42
C LEU A 339 10.76 14.32 -12.33
N GLN A 340 9.52 13.87 -12.19
CA GLN A 340 8.36 14.73 -11.97
C GLN A 340 7.74 14.45 -10.61
N CYS A 341 7.46 15.51 -9.86
CA CYS A 341 6.70 15.48 -8.62
C CYS A 341 5.42 16.30 -8.79
N HIS A 342 4.28 15.77 -8.42
CA HIS A 342 3.01 16.46 -8.54
C HIS A 342 2.11 16.17 -7.31
N THR A 343 1.42 17.21 -6.85
CA THR A 343 0.48 17.13 -5.75
C THR A 343 -0.94 17.30 -6.28
N GLU A 344 -1.84 16.40 -5.91
CA GLU A 344 -3.28 16.48 -6.18
C GLU A 344 -4.00 16.97 -4.92
N PRO A 345 -4.94 17.95 -4.98
CA PRO A 345 -5.68 18.44 -3.82
C PRO A 345 -6.76 17.44 -3.38
N CYS A 346 -6.35 16.35 -2.75
CA CYS A 346 -7.21 15.29 -2.23
C CYS A 346 -6.56 14.56 -1.04
N GLY A 347 -7.28 13.62 -0.44
CA GLY A 347 -6.76 12.63 0.49
C GLY A 347 -6.31 11.37 -0.23
N HIS A 348 -5.76 10.40 0.53
CA HIS A 348 -5.12 9.18 0.01
C HIS A 348 -5.96 8.42 -1.04
N LEU A 349 -7.19 8.04 -0.70
CA LEU A 349 -8.08 7.30 -1.60
C LEU A 349 -8.46 8.12 -2.84
N GLY A 350 -8.53 9.45 -2.70
CA GLY A 350 -8.83 10.37 -3.79
C GLY A 350 -7.85 10.28 -4.95
N LEU A 351 -6.58 9.87 -4.70
CA LEU A 351 -5.60 9.63 -5.76
C LEU A 351 -6.04 8.54 -6.73
N PHE A 352 -6.76 7.53 -6.26
CA PHE A 352 -7.01 6.30 -7.02
C PHE A 352 -8.43 6.22 -7.58
N MET A 353 -9.40 6.78 -6.85
CA MET A 353 -10.81 6.73 -7.24
C MET A 353 -11.48 8.09 -7.34
N GLY A 354 -10.78 9.17 -7.01
CA GLY A 354 -11.33 10.53 -7.07
C GLY A 354 -11.51 11.03 -8.50
N CYS A 355 -12.73 11.44 -8.86
CA CYS A 355 -13.05 11.87 -10.24
C CYS A 355 -12.14 13.01 -10.74
N LYS A 356 -11.72 13.94 -9.86
CA LYS A 356 -10.81 15.05 -10.23
C LYS A 356 -9.39 14.56 -10.50
N ALA A 357 -8.84 13.72 -9.61
CA ALA A 357 -7.52 13.11 -9.79
C ALA A 357 -7.45 12.28 -11.08
N LEU A 358 -8.49 11.50 -11.35
CA LEU A 358 -8.59 10.68 -12.55
C LEU A 358 -8.64 11.54 -13.83
N ALA A 359 -9.45 12.61 -13.83
CA ALA A 359 -9.56 13.51 -14.98
C ALA A 359 -8.36 14.46 -15.15
N GLY A 360 -7.65 14.78 -14.07
CA GLY A 360 -6.51 15.69 -14.01
C GLY A 360 -5.16 14.98 -14.01
N SER A 361 -4.68 14.60 -12.83
CA SER A 361 -3.35 14.04 -12.59
C SER A 361 -3.08 12.77 -13.40
N TRP A 362 -4.02 11.82 -13.43
CA TRP A 362 -3.84 10.59 -14.19
C TRP A 362 -3.88 10.78 -15.69
N ARG A 363 -4.68 11.74 -16.18
CA ARG A 363 -4.63 12.13 -17.60
C ARG A 363 -3.28 12.77 -17.97
N ARG A 364 -2.69 13.56 -17.07
CA ARG A 364 -1.32 14.10 -17.24
C ARG A 364 -0.29 12.98 -17.25
N ILE A 365 -0.38 12.03 -16.31
CA ILE A 365 0.51 10.85 -16.25
C ILE A 365 0.39 10.03 -17.53
N ALA A 366 -0.82 9.75 -18.02
CA ALA A 366 -1.02 8.99 -19.25
C ALA A 366 -0.36 9.67 -20.47
N ARG A 367 -0.49 10.99 -20.59
CA ARG A 367 0.21 11.76 -21.65
C ARG A 367 1.73 11.66 -21.50
N TRP A 368 2.24 11.81 -20.27
CA TRP A 368 3.66 11.66 -19.99
C TRP A 368 4.17 10.25 -20.31
N LEU A 369 3.42 9.20 -20.03
CA LEU A 369 3.78 7.81 -20.37
C LEU A 369 3.87 7.60 -21.89
N GLN A 370 3.08 8.32 -22.67
CA GLN A 370 3.01 8.21 -24.14
C GLN A 370 3.98 9.14 -24.88
N SER A 371 4.46 10.23 -24.24
CA SER A 371 5.39 11.18 -24.86
C SER A 371 6.74 10.53 -25.18
N ASP A 372 7.48 11.09 -26.13
CA ASP A 372 8.87 10.72 -26.35
C ASP A 372 9.78 11.33 -25.27
N LEU A 373 10.92 10.67 -24.95
CA LEU A 373 11.80 11.08 -23.87
C LEU A 373 12.40 12.50 -24.09
N GLY A 374 12.54 12.92 -25.35
CA GLY A 374 13.03 14.27 -25.70
C GLY A 374 12.01 15.39 -25.42
N GLU A 375 10.70 15.12 -25.57
CA GLU A 375 9.64 16.09 -25.34
C GLU A 375 9.37 16.34 -23.86
N ALA A 376 9.51 15.28 -23.02
CA ALA A 376 9.32 15.36 -21.58
C ALA A 376 10.33 16.32 -20.88
N ALA A 377 11.52 16.51 -21.46
CA ALA A 377 12.52 17.48 -21.01
C ALA A 377 12.20 18.92 -21.45
N GLY A 378 11.57 19.08 -22.62
CA GLY A 378 11.24 20.41 -23.20
C GLY A 378 10.01 21.06 -22.55
N GLU A 379 9.04 20.30 -22.04
CA GLU A 379 7.84 20.85 -21.41
C GLU A 379 8.14 21.53 -20.06
N ARG A 380 9.13 21.05 -19.31
CA ARG A 380 9.62 21.73 -18.08
C ARG A 380 10.28 23.08 -18.36
N ALA A 381 11.02 23.20 -19.43
CA ALA A 381 11.66 24.46 -19.79
C ALA A 381 10.64 25.56 -20.11
N ARG A 382 9.43 25.20 -20.58
CA ARG A 382 8.34 26.13 -20.90
C ARG A 382 7.46 26.53 -19.71
N ILE A 383 7.45 25.74 -18.64
CA ILE A 383 6.64 26.01 -17.43
C ILE A 383 7.46 26.78 -16.38
N SER A 384 8.79 26.76 -16.50
CA SER A 384 9.73 27.48 -15.62
C SER A 384 10.20 28.83 -16.19
N ALA A 385 9.75 29.22 -17.36
CA ALA A 385 9.94 30.53 -17.99
C ALA A 385 8.63 31.32 -17.96
#